data_63b7c150a4b2b490ace7c9e68fc7c19e
#
_entry.id   63b7c150a4b2b490ace7c9e68fc7c19e
#
_cell.length_a   1.000
_cell.length_b   1.000
_cell.length_c   1.000
_cell.angle_alpha   90.00
_cell.angle_beta   90.00
_cell.angle_gamma   90.00
#
_symmetry.space_group_name_H-M   'P 1'
#
loop_
_entity.id
_entity.type
_entity.pdbx_description
1 polymer ?
#
loop_
_entity_poly.entity_id
_entity_poly.type
_entity_poly.pdbx_seq_one_letter_code
_entity_poly.pdbx_strand_id
1 'polypeptide(L)'
;MKSPLLLALALSAAAAVAAPPDAPSAPLRADHPFLGAWQLTRRDDDCAEIYRIDRSGHTLITSADEVAQSTFTMTDQPSARGYYKWVDTLVKDNGKKDCWGQVTKPGKTTTRYVMMNPTHDRFILCTAEDGRECFGPFVRVEGGDI
;
A
#
# COMPACT_ATOMS: atom_id res chain seq x y z
N MET A 1 -66.42 -15.27 -21.17
CA MET A 1 -65.69 -14.04 -20.82
C MET A 1 -64.56 -14.45 -19.88
N LYS A 2 -63.29 -14.45 -20.36
CA LYS A 2 -62.10 -14.84 -19.60
C LYS A 2 -61.28 -13.59 -19.37
N SER A 3 -61.15 -13.15 -18.12
CA SER A 3 -60.26 -12.03 -17.73
C SER A 3 -58.83 -12.52 -17.57
N PRO A 4 -57.83 -11.82 -18.13
CA PRO A 4 -56.45 -12.12 -17.84
C PRO A 4 -55.99 -11.41 -16.59
N LEU A 5 -55.37 -12.18 -15.68
CA LEU A 5 -54.70 -11.72 -14.47
C LEU A 5 -53.31 -11.18 -14.84
N LEU A 6 -53.10 -9.87 -14.69
CA LEU A 6 -51.81 -9.22 -14.89
C LEU A 6 -50.98 -9.36 -13.63
N LEU A 7 -49.90 -10.15 -13.71
CA LEU A 7 -48.92 -10.30 -12.64
C LEU A 7 -47.89 -9.18 -12.78
N ALA A 8 -47.88 -8.20 -11.87
CA ALA A 8 -46.89 -7.13 -11.80
C ALA A 8 -45.63 -7.64 -11.07
N LEU A 9 -44.52 -7.78 -11.81
CA LEU A 9 -43.22 -8.03 -11.20
C LEU A 9 -42.65 -6.71 -10.69
N ALA A 10 -42.52 -6.59 -9.37
CA ALA A 10 -41.82 -5.48 -8.74
C ALA A 10 -40.30 -5.78 -8.72
N LEU A 11 -39.53 -5.07 -9.54
CA LEU A 11 -38.05 -5.06 -9.46
C LEU A 11 -37.62 -4.20 -8.28
N SER A 12 -37.13 -4.82 -7.23
CA SER A 12 -36.45 -4.13 -6.13
C SER A 12 -35.03 -3.81 -6.54
N ALA A 13 -34.71 -2.55 -6.85
CA ALA A 13 -33.35 -2.07 -7.05
C ALA A 13 -32.67 -1.94 -5.69
N ALA A 14 -31.70 -2.81 -5.39
CA ALA A 14 -30.81 -2.65 -4.25
C ALA A 14 -29.81 -1.52 -4.57
N ALA A 15 -29.95 -0.40 -3.87
CA ALA A 15 -28.97 0.69 -3.91
C ALA A 15 -27.67 0.23 -3.21
N ALA A 16 -26.59 0.11 -3.95
CA ALA A 16 -25.26 -0.08 -3.38
C ALA A 16 -24.87 1.22 -2.66
N VAL A 17 -24.84 1.18 -1.34
CA VAL A 17 -24.31 2.28 -0.52
C VAL A 17 -22.78 2.24 -0.66
N ALA A 18 -22.21 3.21 -1.36
CA ALA A 18 -20.76 3.42 -1.40
C ALA A 18 -20.29 3.79 0.01
N ALA A 19 -19.24 3.11 0.51
CA ALA A 19 -18.62 3.45 1.79
C ALA A 19 -18.05 4.88 1.73
N PRO A 20 -18.12 5.67 2.82
CA PRO A 20 -17.55 7.01 2.86
C PRO A 20 -16.01 6.94 2.65
N PRO A 21 -15.41 7.94 1.94
CA PRO A 21 -13.99 7.93 1.56
C PRO A 21 -13.00 8.05 2.74
N ASP A 22 -13.46 8.34 3.95
CA ASP A 22 -12.63 8.64 5.13
C ASP A 22 -12.77 7.64 6.28
N ALA A 23 -13.22 6.42 6.03
CA ALA A 23 -13.18 5.39 7.07
C ALA A 23 -11.71 5.03 7.36
N PRO A 24 -11.23 5.15 8.62
CA PRO A 24 -9.88 4.74 8.97
C PRO A 24 -9.69 3.28 8.56
N SER A 25 -8.59 3.00 7.86
CA SER A 25 -8.25 1.62 7.47
C SER A 25 -8.14 0.75 8.73
N ALA A 26 -8.72 -0.44 8.70
CA ALA A 26 -8.57 -1.38 9.81
C ALA A 26 -7.07 -1.66 10.00
N PRO A 27 -6.58 -1.72 11.27
CA PRO A 27 -5.19 -2.03 11.54
C PRO A 27 -4.80 -3.38 10.92
N LEU A 28 -3.57 -3.49 10.41
CA LEU A 28 -3.03 -4.77 9.98
C LEU A 28 -2.95 -5.74 11.16
N ARG A 29 -3.10 -7.03 10.89
CA ARG A 29 -2.87 -8.06 11.93
C ARG A 29 -1.43 -7.96 12.46
N ALA A 30 -1.21 -8.37 13.73
CA ALA A 30 0.06 -8.17 14.41
C ALA A 30 1.25 -8.90 13.76
N ASP A 31 0.97 -9.98 13.06
CA ASP A 31 1.95 -10.83 12.36
C ASP A 31 1.96 -10.60 10.83
N HIS A 32 1.42 -9.47 10.36
CA HIS A 32 1.42 -9.16 8.94
C HIS A 32 2.87 -9.00 8.45
N PRO A 33 3.28 -9.72 7.38
CA PRO A 33 4.69 -9.77 6.98
C PRO A 33 5.26 -8.43 6.47
N PHE A 34 4.41 -7.46 6.16
CA PHE A 34 4.82 -6.13 5.71
C PHE A 34 5.22 -5.18 6.86
N LEU A 35 4.88 -5.50 8.12
CA LEU A 35 5.21 -4.67 9.28
C LEU A 35 6.71 -4.65 9.57
N GLY A 36 7.20 -3.51 10.08
CA GLY A 36 8.60 -3.34 10.49
C GLY A 36 9.37 -2.36 9.62
N ALA A 37 10.69 -2.46 9.61
CA ALA A 37 11.56 -1.56 8.87
C ALA A 37 12.15 -2.26 7.64
N TRP A 38 12.18 -1.51 6.53
CA TRP A 38 12.62 -1.98 5.22
C TRP A 38 13.54 -0.97 4.59
N GLN A 39 14.60 -1.45 3.94
CA GLN A 39 15.59 -0.63 3.26
C GLN A 39 15.61 -0.92 1.77
N LEU A 40 15.55 0.14 0.97
CA LEU A 40 15.89 0.14 -0.44
C LEU A 40 17.20 0.90 -0.63
N THR A 41 18.23 0.25 -1.14
CA THR A 41 19.52 0.88 -1.41
C THR A 41 19.68 1.15 -2.90
N ARG A 42 20.04 2.38 -3.24
CA ARG A 42 20.37 2.77 -4.60
C ARG A 42 21.74 2.22 -4.98
N ARG A 43 21.87 1.69 -6.20
CA ARG A 43 23.09 0.98 -6.63
C ARG A 43 24.28 1.89 -6.92
N ASP A 44 24.01 3.17 -7.27
CA ASP A 44 25.03 4.05 -7.83
C ASP A 44 25.87 4.77 -6.77
N ASP A 45 25.33 5.00 -5.57
CA ASP A 45 25.94 5.81 -4.51
C ASP A 45 25.63 5.33 -3.08
N ASP A 46 25.09 4.13 -2.93
CA ASP A 46 24.70 3.53 -1.65
C ASP A 46 23.68 4.33 -0.83
N CYS A 47 23.04 5.35 -1.43
CA CYS A 47 21.94 6.06 -0.76
C CYS A 47 20.81 5.10 -0.45
N ALA A 48 20.32 5.13 0.79
CA ALA A 48 19.29 4.22 1.27
C ALA A 48 18.01 4.96 1.65
N GLU A 49 16.87 4.42 1.19
CA GLU A 49 15.56 4.75 1.73
C GLU A 49 15.17 3.75 2.79
N ILE A 50 14.69 4.25 3.92
CA ILE A 50 14.16 3.42 5.01
C ILE A 50 12.67 3.69 5.17
N TYR A 51 11.89 2.62 5.12
CA TYR A 51 10.44 2.61 5.33
C TYR A 51 10.16 1.95 6.68
N ARG A 52 9.58 2.68 7.63
CA ARG A 52 9.09 2.12 8.90
C ARG A 52 7.58 2.06 8.85
N ILE A 53 7.04 0.85 8.86
CA ILE A 53 5.64 0.54 8.57
C ILE A 53 5.00 0.00 9.84
N ASP A 54 3.98 0.70 10.35
CA ASP A 54 3.27 0.33 11.57
C ASP A 54 1.90 -0.32 11.29
N ARG A 55 1.32 -0.92 12.33
CA ARG A 55 0.02 -1.59 12.26
C ARG A 55 -1.16 -0.66 12.02
N SER A 56 -1.02 0.60 12.38
CA SER A 56 -2.10 1.59 12.29
C SER A 56 -2.26 2.16 10.90
N GLY A 57 -1.45 1.68 9.93
CA GLY A 57 -1.52 2.12 8.54
C GLY A 57 -0.70 3.37 8.28
N HIS A 58 0.36 3.61 9.06
CA HIS A 58 1.29 4.70 8.81
C HIS A 58 2.65 4.17 8.36
N THR A 59 3.30 4.96 7.53
CA THR A 59 4.69 4.75 7.12
C THR A 59 5.49 6.01 7.38
N LEU A 60 6.64 5.88 8.06
CA LEU A 60 7.67 6.89 8.11
C LEU A 60 8.76 6.54 7.11
N ILE A 61 9.08 7.47 6.22
CA ILE A 61 10.06 7.31 5.15
C ILE A 61 11.22 8.28 5.40
N THR A 62 12.44 7.77 5.34
CA THR A 62 13.66 8.60 5.33
C THR A 62 14.48 8.25 4.10
N SER A 63 14.89 9.26 3.31
CA SER A 63 15.60 9.08 2.03
C SER A 63 16.52 10.27 1.82
N ALA A 64 17.82 10.11 1.94
CA ALA A 64 18.79 11.22 1.98
C ALA A 64 18.36 12.28 3.03
N ASP A 65 18.04 13.51 2.59
CA ASP A 65 17.56 14.61 3.46
C ASP A 65 16.04 14.63 3.63
N GLU A 66 15.30 13.82 2.85
CA GLU A 66 13.84 13.72 2.94
C GLU A 66 13.41 12.99 4.21
N VAL A 67 12.36 13.52 4.84
CA VAL A 67 11.57 12.84 5.86
C VAL A 67 10.10 13.01 5.48
N ALA A 68 9.46 11.91 5.17
CA ALA A 68 8.08 11.86 4.71
C ALA A 68 7.23 10.93 5.56
N GLN A 69 5.93 11.16 5.58
CA GLN A 69 4.94 10.31 6.24
C GLN A 69 3.81 10.02 5.28
N SER A 70 3.36 8.79 5.28
CA SER A 70 2.17 8.39 4.53
C SER A 70 1.19 7.60 5.40
N THR A 71 -0.04 7.54 4.93
CA THR A 71 -1.05 6.60 5.41
C THR A 71 -1.31 5.58 4.32
N PHE A 72 -1.60 4.35 4.71
CA PHE A 72 -1.83 3.30 3.73
C PHE A 72 -2.95 2.34 4.12
N THR A 73 -3.46 1.64 3.12
CA THR A 73 -4.23 0.41 3.27
C THR A 73 -3.52 -0.72 2.56
N MET A 74 -3.61 -1.94 3.09
CA MET A 74 -3.04 -3.13 2.50
C MET A 74 -3.98 -4.30 2.66
N THR A 75 -4.01 -5.20 1.67
CA THR A 75 -4.77 -6.44 1.79
C THR A 75 -4.15 -7.34 2.85
N ASP A 76 -4.96 -7.93 3.72
CA ASP A 76 -4.50 -8.81 4.81
C ASP A 76 -3.90 -10.14 4.31
N GLN A 77 -4.39 -10.60 3.15
CA GLN A 77 -3.90 -11.81 2.47
C GLN A 77 -3.43 -11.45 1.06
N PRO A 78 -2.45 -12.17 0.52
CA PRO A 78 -2.04 -11.98 -0.86
C PRO A 78 -3.11 -12.49 -1.83
N SER A 79 -3.11 -11.96 -3.04
CA SER A 79 -3.90 -12.47 -4.15
C SER A 79 -3.49 -13.89 -4.55
N ALA A 80 -4.26 -14.53 -5.42
CA ALA A 80 -3.91 -15.83 -5.99
C ALA A 80 -2.55 -15.84 -6.74
N ARG A 81 -2.06 -14.66 -7.11
CA ARG A 81 -0.74 -14.45 -7.72
C ARG A 81 0.37 -14.16 -6.71
N GLY A 82 0.06 -14.10 -5.42
CA GLY A 82 1.02 -13.85 -4.34
C GLY A 82 1.31 -12.38 -4.04
N TYR A 83 0.49 -11.44 -4.54
CA TYR A 83 0.68 -10.02 -4.32
C TYR A 83 -0.25 -9.47 -3.25
N TYR A 84 0.30 -8.64 -2.35
CA TYR A 84 -0.49 -7.77 -1.48
C TYR A 84 -0.73 -6.43 -2.20
N LYS A 85 -1.97 -5.98 -2.26
CA LYS A 85 -2.29 -4.64 -2.79
C LYS A 85 -2.03 -3.61 -1.71
N TRP A 86 -1.18 -2.64 -1.99
CA TRP A 86 -0.83 -1.51 -1.14
C TRP A 86 -1.30 -0.20 -1.78
N VAL A 87 -2.15 0.53 -1.08
CA VAL A 87 -2.61 1.87 -1.49
C VAL A 87 -2.06 2.86 -0.47
N ASP A 88 -1.16 3.71 -0.89
CA ASP A 88 -0.39 4.63 -0.06
C ASP A 88 -0.70 6.09 -0.44
N THR A 89 -0.91 6.95 0.57
CA THR A 89 -1.13 8.37 0.38
C THR A 89 -0.10 9.15 1.19
N LEU A 90 0.74 9.92 0.51
CA LEU A 90 1.69 10.81 1.16
C LEU A 90 0.92 11.93 1.87
N VAL A 91 1.06 12.04 3.19
CA VAL A 91 0.34 13.03 4.02
C VAL A 91 1.24 14.15 4.51
N LYS A 92 2.56 13.91 4.61
CA LYS A 92 3.53 14.92 5.06
C LYS A 92 4.88 14.69 4.40
N ASP A 93 5.58 15.78 4.08
CA ASP A 93 6.92 15.79 3.51
C ASP A 93 7.66 17.05 3.98
N ASN A 94 8.96 16.93 4.25
CA ASN A 94 9.78 18.07 4.70
C ASN A 94 10.28 18.97 3.55
N GLY A 95 9.95 18.65 2.29
CA GLY A 95 10.31 19.42 1.11
C GLY A 95 11.77 19.29 0.68
N LYS A 96 12.51 18.32 1.24
CA LYS A 96 13.89 18.05 0.85
C LYS A 96 13.98 16.95 -0.19
N LYS A 97 15.14 16.82 -0.81
CA LYS A 97 15.38 15.82 -1.86
C LYS A 97 15.59 14.43 -1.26
N ASP A 98 14.98 13.45 -1.90
CA ASP A 98 15.21 12.04 -1.67
C ASP A 98 16.52 11.54 -2.32
N CYS A 99 16.81 10.24 -2.21
CA CYS A 99 17.96 9.60 -2.85
C CYS A 99 18.01 9.72 -4.38
N TRP A 100 16.89 10.02 -5.04
CA TRP A 100 16.81 10.24 -6.49
C TRP A 100 16.81 11.72 -6.87
N GLY A 101 17.01 12.61 -5.89
CA GLY A 101 16.97 14.06 -6.10
C GLY A 101 15.58 14.63 -6.31
N GLN A 102 14.53 13.87 -5.98
CA GLN A 102 13.13 14.26 -6.15
C GLN A 102 12.60 14.91 -4.86
N VAL A 103 11.58 15.72 -5.02
CA VAL A 103 10.75 16.25 -3.92
C VAL A 103 9.32 15.87 -4.22
N THR A 104 8.69 15.15 -3.31
CA THR A 104 7.31 14.70 -3.48
C THR A 104 6.35 15.58 -2.67
N LYS A 105 5.25 16.00 -3.30
CA LYS A 105 4.24 16.81 -2.61
C LYS A 105 3.19 15.94 -1.93
N PRO A 106 2.76 16.29 -0.70
CA PRO A 106 1.64 15.62 -0.03
C PRO A 106 0.36 15.61 -0.86
N GLY A 107 -0.52 14.64 -0.60
CA GLY A 107 -1.79 14.42 -1.30
C GLY A 107 -1.72 13.43 -2.46
N LYS A 108 -0.52 12.97 -2.85
CA LYS A 108 -0.38 11.95 -3.89
C LYS A 108 -0.73 10.57 -3.33
N THR A 109 -1.72 9.93 -3.93
CA THR A 109 -2.07 8.51 -3.66
C THR A 109 -1.49 7.63 -4.76
N THR A 110 -0.91 6.52 -4.35
CA THR A 110 -0.27 5.55 -5.25
C THR A 110 -0.74 4.14 -4.91
N THR A 111 -1.09 3.36 -5.91
CA THR A 111 -1.35 1.92 -5.74
C THR A 111 -0.13 1.13 -6.21
N ARG A 112 0.30 0.17 -5.41
CA ARG A 112 1.40 -0.76 -5.68
C ARG A 112 1.01 -2.18 -5.28
N TYR A 113 1.78 -3.13 -5.77
CA TYR A 113 1.61 -4.55 -5.51
C TYR A 113 2.92 -5.09 -4.94
N VAL A 114 2.86 -5.58 -3.71
CA VAL A 114 4.00 -6.09 -2.96
C VAL A 114 4.09 -7.60 -3.15
N MET A 115 5.20 -8.10 -3.64
CA MET A 115 5.51 -9.52 -3.63
C MET A 115 6.64 -9.78 -2.66
N MET A 116 6.38 -10.60 -1.64
CA MET A 116 7.37 -11.00 -0.66
C MET A 116 8.05 -12.31 -1.06
N ASN A 117 9.32 -12.47 -0.69
CA ASN A 117 9.96 -13.78 -0.76
C ASN A 117 9.43 -14.72 0.34
N PRO A 118 9.68 -16.04 0.24
CA PRO A 118 9.14 -17.01 1.21
C PRO A 118 9.59 -16.80 2.66
N THR A 119 10.74 -16.20 2.90
CA THR A 119 11.29 -15.93 4.24
C THR A 119 10.80 -14.60 4.83
N HIS A 120 10.05 -13.80 4.06
CA HIS A 120 9.53 -12.49 4.44
C HIS A 120 10.60 -11.49 4.92
N ASP A 121 11.83 -11.63 4.42
CA ASP A 121 12.93 -10.71 4.68
C ASP A 121 13.25 -9.79 3.47
N ARG A 122 12.56 -9.99 2.34
CA ARG A 122 12.66 -9.17 1.13
C ARG A 122 11.33 -9.05 0.43
N PHE A 123 11.12 -7.91 -0.24
CA PHE A 123 10.01 -7.75 -1.18
C PHE A 123 10.39 -6.88 -2.38
N ILE A 124 9.58 -6.95 -3.41
CA ILE A 124 9.58 -6.04 -4.55
C ILE A 124 8.25 -5.30 -4.62
N LEU A 125 8.28 -4.08 -5.16
CA LEU A 125 7.10 -3.27 -5.46
C LEU A 125 6.87 -3.22 -6.97
N CYS A 126 5.66 -3.56 -7.40
CA CYS A 126 5.27 -3.58 -8.81
C CYS A 126 4.10 -2.61 -9.07
N THR A 127 3.96 -2.14 -10.30
CA THR A 127 2.81 -1.32 -10.73
C THR A 127 1.57 -2.16 -10.98
N ALA A 128 1.74 -3.46 -11.26
CA ALA A 128 0.67 -4.44 -11.48
C ALA A 128 1.09 -5.84 -10.99
N GLU A 129 0.13 -6.76 -10.90
CA GLU A 129 0.37 -8.17 -10.51
C GLU A 129 0.87 -9.03 -11.69
N ASP A 130 1.76 -8.51 -12.53
CA ASP A 130 2.27 -9.21 -13.71
C ASP A 130 3.79 -9.42 -13.69
N GLY A 131 4.47 -8.95 -12.62
CA GLY A 131 5.91 -9.05 -12.46
C GLY A 131 6.73 -8.12 -13.35
N ARG A 132 6.08 -7.26 -14.13
CA ARG A 132 6.70 -6.21 -14.92
C ARG A 132 6.71 -4.90 -14.13
N GLU A 133 7.60 -3.97 -14.50
CA GLU A 133 7.71 -2.65 -13.84
C GLU A 133 7.75 -2.76 -12.32
N CYS A 134 8.65 -3.60 -11.83
CA CYS A 134 8.93 -3.77 -10.41
C CYS A 134 10.25 -3.12 -10.05
N PHE A 135 10.37 -2.65 -8.82
CA PHE A 135 11.60 -2.15 -8.25
C PHE A 135 11.87 -2.73 -6.85
N GLY A 136 13.11 -2.71 -6.42
CA GLY A 136 13.58 -3.39 -5.23
C GLY A 136 14.90 -4.14 -5.49
N PRO A 137 15.28 -5.09 -4.65
CA PRO A 137 14.53 -5.54 -3.47
C PRO A 137 14.59 -4.54 -2.32
N PHE A 138 13.48 -4.44 -1.59
CA PHE A 138 13.48 -3.92 -0.22
C PHE A 138 13.92 -5.04 0.71
N VAL A 139 14.84 -4.75 1.60
CA VAL A 139 15.41 -5.72 2.53
C VAL A 139 15.00 -5.34 3.94
N ARG A 140 14.54 -6.32 4.73
CA ARG A 140 14.21 -6.09 6.13
C ARG A 140 15.47 -5.68 6.90
N VAL A 141 15.35 -4.61 7.70
CA VAL A 141 16.42 -4.16 8.60
C VAL A 141 16.04 -4.45 10.04
N GLU A 142 17.00 -4.94 10.84
CA GLU A 142 16.82 -5.20 12.25
C GLU A 142 16.82 -3.88 13.05
N GLY A 143 16.11 -3.86 14.20
CA GLY A 143 16.09 -2.71 15.10
C GLY A 143 15.04 -1.65 14.78
N GLY A 144 14.03 -1.97 14.01
CA GLY A 144 12.89 -1.10 13.72
C GLY A 144 11.70 -1.31 14.65
N ASP A 145 11.92 -1.49 15.95
CA ASP A 145 10.81 -1.46 16.90
C ASP A 145 10.21 -0.05 16.89
N ILE A 146 8.95 0.02 16.46
CA ILE A 146 8.13 1.24 16.37
C ILE A 146 7.30 1.35 17.64
#